data_9a6aeb2e15bfc9722643bfe32851b40c
#
_entry.id   9a6aeb2e15bfc9722643bfe32851b40c
#
_cell.length_a   1.000
_cell.length_b   1.000
_cell.length_c   1.000
_cell.angle_alpha   90.00
_cell.angle_beta   90.00
_cell.angle_gamma   90.00
#
_symmetry.space_group_name_H-M   'P 1'
#
loop_
_entity.id
_entity.type
_entity.pdbx_description
1 polymer ?
#
loop_
_entity_poly.entity_id
_entity_poly.type
_entity_poly.pdbx_seq_one_letter_code
_entity_poly.pdbx_strand_id
1 'polypeptide(L)'
;MIEIFRSDLGKWVLYDLDNNAYFSANQIPLSLLEFHDAVSKENYNIHFLADDTKNDVSNFKGNDGYDYAFVAESINSNEDTLRDWYHRIVQVVIISDTENNYYFYDQKHRERIESYSNQYKFLEYEEFIQIFYDQDTSKNGD
;
A
#
# COMPACT_ATOMS: atom_id res chain seq x y z
N MET A 1 -3.22 3.68 -1.63
CA MET A 1 -3.37 2.69 -0.53
C MET A 1 -3.31 3.39 0.82
N ILE A 2 -3.96 2.83 1.85
CA ILE A 2 -3.97 3.35 3.22
C ILE A 2 -3.85 2.18 4.21
N GLU A 3 -3.20 2.40 5.36
CA GLU A 3 -3.22 1.45 6.47
C GLU A 3 -4.13 1.94 7.59
N ILE A 4 -4.90 1.02 8.16
CA ILE A 4 -5.81 1.28 9.28
C ILE A 4 -5.46 0.31 10.41
N PHE A 5 -5.25 0.84 11.62
CA PHE A 5 -5.05 -0.02 12.78
C PHE A 5 -6.37 -0.68 13.18
N ARG A 6 -6.40 -1.99 13.14
CA ARG A 6 -7.53 -2.83 13.52
C ARG A 6 -7.33 -3.30 14.96
N SER A 7 -8.03 -2.67 15.90
CA SER A 7 -7.91 -3.02 17.33
C SER A 7 -8.38 -4.44 17.64
N ASP A 8 -9.34 -4.96 16.88
CA ASP A 8 -9.80 -6.34 16.99
C ASP A 8 -8.75 -7.38 16.55
N LEU A 9 -7.80 -6.98 15.71
CA LEU A 9 -6.68 -7.80 15.25
C LEU A 9 -5.35 -7.44 15.93
N GLY A 10 -5.30 -6.30 16.63
CA GLY A 10 -4.09 -5.78 17.25
C GLY A 10 -3.00 -5.42 16.24
N LYS A 11 -3.36 -5.02 15.00
CA LYS A 11 -2.38 -4.76 13.94
C LYS A 11 -2.89 -3.78 12.89
N TRP A 12 -1.95 -3.25 12.12
CA TRP A 12 -2.23 -2.49 10.91
C TRP A 12 -2.71 -3.41 9.78
N VAL A 13 -3.67 -2.93 8.99
CA VAL A 13 -4.21 -3.63 7.82
C VAL A 13 -4.21 -2.68 6.64
N LEU A 14 -3.66 -3.14 5.52
CA LEU A 14 -3.57 -2.40 4.26
C LEU A 14 -4.87 -2.51 3.47
N TYR A 15 -5.36 -1.36 3.01
CA TYR A 15 -6.48 -1.23 2.09
C TYR A 15 -6.06 -0.50 0.82
N ASP A 16 -6.44 -1.03 -0.31
CA ASP A 16 -6.35 -0.33 -1.60
C ASP A 16 -7.73 0.24 -1.93
N LEU A 17 -7.89 1.55 -1.69
CA LEU A 17 -9.16 2.23 -1.91
C LEU A 17 -9.48 2.40 -3.39
N ASP A 18 -8.47 2.49 -4.25
CA ASP A 18 -8.65 2.65 -5.68
C ASP A 18 -9.24 1.38 -6.33
N ASN A 19 -8.80 0.22 -5.83
CA ASN A 19 -9.30 -1.08 -6.29
C ASN A 19 -10.33 -1.71 -5.34
N ASN A 20 -10.75 -0.97 -4.29
CA ASN A 20 -11.71 -1.42 -3.29
C ASN A 20 -11.37 -2.81 -2.72
N ALA A 21 -10.11 -2.98 -2.31
CA ALA A 21 -9.56 -4.27 -1.92
C ALA A 21 -8.76 -4.22 -0.62
N TYR A 22 -8.62 -5.38 0.02
CA TYR A 22 -7.61 -5.66 1.02
C TYR A 22 -6.92 -7.00 0.73
N PHE A 23 -5.86 -7.30 1.44
CA PHE A 23 -5.01 -8.45 1.16
C PHE A 23 -4.89 -9.36 2.37
N SER A 24 -4.77 -10.66 2.14
CA SER A 24 -4.51 -11.62 3.22
C SER A 24 -3.50 -12.70 2.80
N ALA A 25 -2.81 -13.26 3.79
CA ALA A 25 -2.11 -14.54 3.67
C ALA A 25 -2.56 -15.44 4.81
N ASN A 26 -2.82 -16.71 4.51
CA ASN A 26 -3.35 -17.69 5.49
C ASN A 26 -4.59 -17.18 6.25
N GLN A 27 -5.48 -16.45 5.57
CA GLN A 27 -6.69 -15.82 6.12
C GLN A 27 -6.44 -14.67 7.11
N ILE A 28 -5.20 -14.22 7.26
CA ILE A 28 -4.84 -13.09 8.11
C ILE A 28 -4.66 -11.86 7.21
N PRO A 29 -5.40 -10.75 7.47
CA PRO A 29 -5.18 -9.50 6.76
C PRO A 29 -3.75 -8.98 6.90
N LEU A 30 -3.20 -8.43 5.82
CA LEU A 30 -1.82 -7.99 5.73
C LEU A 30 -1.68 -6.48 5.98
N SER A 31 -0.61 -6.09 6.68
CA SER A 31 -0.10 -4.72 6.68
C SER A 31 0.65 -4.43 5.38
N LEU A 32 1.06 -3.20 5.15
CA LEU A 32 1.89 -2.84 3.99
C LEU A 32 3.22 -3.60 3.97
N LEU A 33 3.87 -3.75 5.11
CA LEU A 33 5.12 -4.51 5.22
C LEU A 33 4.93 -5.99 4.88
N GLU A 34 3.91 -6.60 5.46
CA GLU A 34 3.58 -8.00 5.20
C GLU A 34 3.15 -8.21 3.74
N PHE A 35 2.42 -7.24 3.17
CA PHE A 35 2.01 -7.30 1.77
C PHE A 35 3.20 -7.18 0.82
N HIS A 36 4.14 -6.26 1.09
CA HIS A 36 5.38 -6.14 0.33
C HIS A 36 6.15 -7.48 0.29
N ASP A 37 6.29 -8.14 1.45
CA ASP A 37 6.92 -9.46 1.53
C ASP A 37 6.11 -10.56 0.81
N ALA A 38 4.79 -10.55 0.97
CA ALA A 38 3.90 -11.51 0.34
C ALA A 38 3.85 -11.37 -1.19
N VAL A 39 3.90 -10.14 -1.73
CA VAL A 39 3.98 -9.89 -3.17
C VAL A 39 5.25 -10.47 -3.76
N SER A 40 6.40 -10.28 -3.09
CA SER A 40 7.68 -10.82 -3.55
C SER A 40 7.72 -12.36 -3.58
N LYS A 41 6.89 -13.02 -2.78
CA LYS A 41 6.75 -14.49 -2.65
C LYS A 41 5.53 -15.04 -3.40
N GLU A 42 4.75 -14.18 -4.05
CA GLU A 42 3.48 -14.54 -4.71
C GLU A 42 2.49 -15.29 -3.80
N ASN A 43 2.53 -14.99 -2.50
CA ASN A 43 1.75 -15.69 -1.46
C ASN A 43 0.76 -14.76 -0.78
N TYR A 44 -0.28 -14.33 -1.51
CA TYR A 44 -1.37 -13.53 -0.96
C TYR A 44 -2.67 -13.74 -1.73
N ASN A 45 -3.78 -13.38 -1.08
CA ASN A 45 -5.11 -13.32 -1.68
C ASN A 45 -5.60 -11.88 -1.72
N ILE A 46 -6.31 -11.54 -2.79
CA ILE A 46 -6.98 -10.25 -2.95
C ILE A 46 -8.45 -10.44 -2.55
N HIS A 47 -8.96 -9.57 -1.69
CA HIS A 47 -10.36 -9.56 -1.26
C HIS A 47 -10.99 -8.23 -1.62
N PHE A 48 -12.03 -8.26 -2.44
CA PHE A 48 -12.79 -7.07 -2.77
C PHE A 48 -13.80 -6.76 -1.65
N LEU A 49 -13.91 -5.47 -1.28
CA LEU A 49 -14.75 -5.02 -0.16
C LEU A 49 -16.24 -5.02 -0.48
N ALA A 50 -16.62 -5.03 -1.76
CA ALA A 50 -18.01 -5.15 -2.19
C ALA A 50 -18.11 -5.86 -3.53
N ASP A 51 -19.11 -6.71 -3.68
CA ASP A 51 -19.34 -7.55 -4.87
C ASP A 51 -19.72 -6.74 -6.13
N ASP A 52 -20.20 -5.49 -5.98
CA ASP A 52 -20.81 -4.69 -7.06
C ASP A 52 -20.01 -3.45 -7.46
N THR A 53 -18.90 -3.14 -6.83
CA THR A 53 -18.10 -1.98 -7.21
C THR A 53 -17.01 -2.37 -8.22
N LYS A 54 -17.41 -2.68 -9.42
CA LYS A 54 -16.63 -2.22 -10.57
C LYS A 54 -16.63 -0.71 -10.43
N ASN A 55 -15.51 -0.14 -9.97
CA ASN A 55 -15.37 1.30 -9.90
C ASN A 55 -15.80 1.84 -11.26
N ASP A 56 -16.87 2.63 -11.29
CA ASP A 56 -17.26 3.33 -12.50
C ASP A 56 -16.26 4.46 -12.76
N VAL A 57 -15.10 4.06 -13.25
CA VAL A 57 -14.01 4.94 -13.64
C VAL A 57 -14.25 5.59 -15.01
N SER A 58 -15.42 5.33 -15.63
CA SER A 58 -15.79 5.89 -16.92
C SER A 58 -15.75 7.43 -16.97
N ASN A 59 -15.77 8.07 -15.80
CA ASN A 59 -15.73 9.53 -15.65
C ASN A 59 -14.36 10.08 -15.21
N PHE A 60 -13.35 9.23 -15.00
CA PHE A 60 -12.03 9.67 -14.57
C PHE A 60 -11.18 10.07 -15.78
N LYS A 61 -11.34 11.32 -16.24
CA LYS A 61 -10.43 11.93 -17.21
C LYS A 61 -9.41 12.76 -16.46
N GLY A 62 -8.15 12.32 -16.46
CA GLY A 62 -7.06 13.15 -15.97
C GLY A 62 -6.90 14.42 -16.81
N ASN A 63 -6.49 15.51 -16.19
CA ASN A 63 -6.18 16.79 -16.86
C ASN A 63 -5.00 16.70 -17.85
N ASP A 64 -4.28 15.57 -17.85
CA ASP A 64 -3.13 15.28 -18.71
C ASP A 64 -3.50 14.57 -20.02
N GLY A 65 -4.80 14.32 -20.25
CA GLY A 65 -5.30 13.63 -21.43
C GLY A 65 -5.11 12.11 -21.40
N TYR A 66 -4.64 11.56 -20.25
CA TYR A 66 -4.53 10.11 -20.07
C TYR A 66 -5.90 9.51 -19.79
N ASP A 67 -6.22 8.42 -20.46
CA ASP A 67 -7.46 7.69 -20.22
C ASP A 67 -7.28 6.70 -19.06
N TYR A 68 -7.39 7.22 -17.84
CA TYR A 68 -7.30 6.40 -16.62
C TYR A 68 -8.43 5.37 -16.51
N ALA A 69 -9.57 5.61 -17.18
CA ALA A 69 -10.66 4.67 -17.23
C ALA A 69 -10.25 3.36 -17.92
N PHE A 70 -9.50 3.46 -19.02
CA PHE A 70 -9.00 2.29 -19.74
C PHE A 70 -8.02 1.48 -18.90
N VAL A 71 -7.11 2.16 -18.18
CA VAL A 71 -6.14 1.51 -17.31
C VAL A 71 -6.83 0.81 -16.14
N ALA A 72 -7.78 1.48 -15.48
CA ALA A 72 -8.52 0.90 -14.36
C ALA A 72 -9.45 -0.24 -14.81
N GLU A 73 -10.12 -0.13 -15.95
CA GLU A 73 -10.96 -1.20 -16.48
C GLU A 73 -10.13 -2.43 -16.88
N SER A 74 -8.95 -2.24 -17.44
CA SER A 74 -8.05 -3.35 -17.77
C SER A 74 -7.43 -4.01 -16.52
N ILE A 75 -7.18 -3.26 -15.47
CA ILE A 75 -6.66 -3.75 -14.18
C ILE A 75 -7.74 -4.53 -13.43
N ASN A 76 -8.97 -4.00 -13.38
CA ASN A 76 -10.07 -4.61 -12.62
C ASN A 76 -10.72 -5.83 -13.32
N SER A 77 -10.46 -6.05 -14.60
CA SER A 77 -11.08 -7.13 -15.35
C SER A 77 -10.40 -8.49 -15.19
N ASN A 78 -9.18 -8.51 -14.64
CA ASN A 78 -8.39 -9.75 -14.52
C ASN A 78 -7.51 -9.70 -13.28
N GLU A 79 -7.68 -10.67 -12.37
CA GLU A 79 -6.87 -10.78 -11.15
C GLU A 79 -5.37 -10.89 -11.44
N ASP A 80 -4.97 -11.57 -12.50
CA ASP A 80 -3.56 -11.70 -12.90
C ASP A 80 -2.97 -10.34 -13.26
N THR A 81 -3.72 -9.51 -13.99
CA THR A 81 -3.31 -8.14 -14.33
C THR A 81 -3.16 -7.28 -13.07
N LEU A 82 -4.06 -7.45 -12.10
CA LEU A 82 -3.99 -6.74 -10.83
C LEU A 82 -2.78 -7.20 -9.99
N ARG A 83 -2.46 -8.49 -10.00
CA ARG A 83 -1.26 -9.04 -9.36
C ARG A 83 0.02 -8.50 -9.99
N ASP A 84 0.11 -8.44 -11.31
CA ASP A 84 1.23 -7.82 -12.03
C ASP A 84 1.39 -6.35 -11.68
N TRP A 85 0.28 -5.63 -11.52
CA TRP A 85 0.28 -4.24 -11.08
C TRP A 85 0.87 -4.09 -9.68
N TYR A 86 0.40 -4.87 -8.71
CA TYR A 86 0.94 -4.83 -7.35
C TYR A 86 2.42 -5.20 -7.31
N HIS A 87 2.85 -6.19 -8.08
CA HIS A 87 4.26 -6.55 -8.18
C HIS A 87 5.15 -5.38 -8.63
N ARG A 88 4.62 -4.48 -9.45
CA ARG A 88 5.35 -3.28 -9.91
C ARG A 88 5.35 -2.14 -8.91
N ILE A 89 4.23 -1.87 -8.25
CA ILE A 89 4.09 -0.69 -7.38
C ILE A 89 4.58 -0.92 -5.96
N VAL A 90 4.59 -2.16 -5.47
CA VAL A 90 4.98 -2.51 -4.09
C VAL A 90 6.44 -2.96 -4.01
N GLN A 91 7.32 -2.44 -4.87
CA GLN A 91 8.75 -2.78 -4.84
C GLN A 91 9.50 -2.11 -3.70
N VAL A 92 9.01 -1.00 -3.21
CA VAL A 92 9.58 -0.24 -2.10
C VAL A 92 8.47 0.24 -1.19
N VAL A 93 8.61 0.03 0.11
CA VAL A 93 7.69 0.58 1.09
C VAL A 93 8.03 2.03 1.35
N ILE A 94 7.07 2.92 1.09
CA ILE A 94 7.18 4.36 1.39
C ILE A 94 5.94 4.77 2.19
N ILE A 95 6.17 5.36 3.37
CA ILE A 95 5.10 5.91 4.22
C ILE A 95 5.26 7.43 4.29
N SER A 96 4.16 8.16 4.11
CA SER A 96 4.14 9.61 4.27
C SER A 96 3.56 10.04 5.62
N ASP A 97 4.11 11.10 6.20
CA ASP A 97 3.50 11.79 7.34
C ASP A 97 2.52 12.90 6.87
N THR A 98 1.90 13.57 7.82
CA THR A 98 0.96 14.67 7.57
C THR A 98 1.62 15.95 7.04
N GLU A 99 2.95 16.04 7.08
CA GLU A 99 3.75 17.16 6.58
C GLU A 99 4.29 16.91 5.16
N ASN A 100 3.87 15.82 4.52
CA ASN A 100 4.35 15.35 3.21
C ASN A 100 5.83 14.99 3.18
N ASN A 101 6.40 14.52 4.29
CA ASN A 101 7.66 13.80 4.25
C ASN A 101 7.36 12.33 3.93
N TYR A 102 8.28 11.71 3.20
CA TYR A 102 8.18 10.32 2.74
C TYR A 102 9.32 9.51 3.32
N TYR A 103 9.02 8.48 4.08
CA TYR A 103 10.00 7.65 4.78
C TYR A 103 10.08 6.28 4.15
N PHE A 104 11.30 5.77 3.99
CA PHE A 104 11.55 4.45 3.43
C PHE A 104 12.83 3.86 4.04
N TYR A 105 12.98 2.53 3.93
CA TYR A 105 14.13 1.81 4.52
C TYR A 105 14.90 0.95 3.50
N ASP A 106 14.51 0.97 2.22
CA ASP A 106 15.17 0.16 1.20
C ASP A 106 16.52 0.77 0.79
N GLN A 107 17.60 0.22 1.36
CA GLN A 107 18.97 0.64 1.09
C GLN A 107 19.36 0.49 -0.39
N LYS A 108 18.82 -0.52 -1.07
CA LYS A 108 19.13 -0.79 -2.49
C LYS A 108 18.66 0.35 -3.41
N HIS A 109 17.57 1.01 -3.06
CA HIS A 109 16.99 2.07 -3.88
C HIS A 109 17.23 3.47 -3.32
N ARG A 110 18.01 3.59 -2.24
CA ARG A 110 18.22 4.83 -1.49
C ARG A 110 18.64 6.00 -2.38
N GLU A 111 19.75 5.89 -3.10
CA GLU A 111 20.28 6.98 -3.93
C GLU A 111 19.25 7.47 -4.97
N ARG A 112 18.53 6.53 -5.58
CA ARG A 112 17.48 6.85 -6.57
C ARG A 112 16.32 7.60 -5.93
N ILE A 113 15.83 7.14 -4.77
CA ILE A 113 14.66 7.72 -4.11
C ILE A 113 14.99 9.10 -3.56
N GLU A 114 16.12 9.24 -2.85
CA GLU A 114 16.56 10.53 -2.31
C GLU A 114 16.81 11.59 -3.42
N SER A 115 17.12 11.15 -4.65
CA SER A 115 17.30 12.06 -5.79
C SER A 115 16.00 12.72 -6.29
N TYR A 116 14.83 12.18 -5.95
CA TYR A 116 13.55 12.76 -6.40
C TYR A 116 13.18 14.04 -5.65
N SER A 117 13.43 14.10 -4.34
CA SER A 117 13.15 15.27 -3.52
C SER A 117 13.80 15.13 -2.14
N ASN A 118 14.11 16.26 -1.49
CA ASN A 118 14.58 16.32 -0.11
C ASN A 118 13.50 15.91 0.93
N GLN A 119 12.27 15.70 0.49
CA GLN A 119 11.18 15.18 1.32
C GLN A 119 11.29 13.67 1.54
N TYR A 120 12.05 12.95 0.69
CA TYR A 120 12.31 11.54 0.89
C TYR A 120 13.43 11.34 1.91
N LYS A 121 13.14 10.58 2.96
CA LYS A 121 14.03 10.36 4.10
C LYS A 121 14.25 8.86 4.29
N PHE A 122 15.50 8.46 4.20
CA PHE A 122 15.89 7.10 4.52
C PHE A 122 15.95 6.92 6.05
N LEU A 123 15.41 5.80 6.52
CA LEU A 123 15.54 5.33 7.90
C LEU A 123 16.15 3.93 7.89
N GLU A 124 16.90 3.58 8.93
CA GLU A 124 17.25 2.18 9.16
C GLU A 124 15.96 1.37 9.46
N TYR A 125 15.95 0.08 9.15
CA TYR A 125 14.74 -0.74 9.25
C TYR A 125 14.13 -0.72 10.65
N GLU A 126 14.95 -0.86 11.69
CA GLU A 126 14.52 -0.85 13.07
C GLU A 126 13.89 0.50 13.48
N GLU A 127 14.47 1.60 13.02
CA GLU A 127 13.92 2.94 13.25
C GLU A 127 12.57 3.13 12.53
N PHE A 128 12.47 2.64 11.30
CA PHE A 128 11.23 2.67 10.53
C PHE A 128 10.11 1.90 11.23
N ILE A 129 10.40 0.69 11.73
CA ILE A 129 9.44 -0.11 12.49
C ILE A 129 9.02 0.60 13.77
N GLN A 130 9.96 1.15 14.51
CA GLN A 130 9.67 1.85 15.76
C GLN A 130 8.76 3.07 15.57
N ILE A 131 8.97 3.82 14.50
CA ILE A 131 8.18 5.03 14.23
C ILE A 131 6.76 4.70 13.75
N PHE A 132 6.61 3.73 12.84
CA PHE A 132 5.36 3.52 12.13
C PHE A 132 4.55 2.31 12.60
N TYR A 133 5.17 1.31 13.21
CA TYR A 133 4.53 0.04 13.56
C TYR A 133 4.59 -0.31 15.04
N ASP A 134 5.60 0.18 15.77
CA ASP A 134 5.73 -0.08 17.21
C ASP A 134 4.92 0.97 18.00
N GLN A 135 3.61 0.92 17.86
CA GLN A 135 2.72 1.71 18.69
C GLN A 135 2.65 1.04 20.06
N ASP A 136 3.34 1.62 21.01
CA ASP A 136 3.14 1.33 22.43
C ASP A 136 1.67 1.61 22.78
N THR A 137 0.84 0.55 22.81
CA THR A 137 -0.58 0.61 23.11
C THR A 137 -0.89 1.11 24.53
N SER A 138 0.15 1.47 25.29
CA SER A 138 0.05 1.97 26.67
C SER A 138 -0.37 3.44 26.78
N LYS A 139 -0.45 4.20 25.68
CA LYS A 139 -0.72 5.66 25.73
C LYS A 139 -2.17 6.09 25.46
N ASN A 140 -3.08 5.19 25.17
CA ASN A 140 -4.50 5.51 24.93
C ASN A 140 -5.43 5.01 26.05
N GLY A 141 -5.00 5.12 27.28
CA GLY A 141 -5.80 4.84 28.46
C GLY A 141 -5.88 6.07 29.37
N ASP A 142 -6.70 7.06 28.99
CA ASP A 142 -7.33 8.01 29.92
C ASP A 142 -8.62 8.55 29.26
#